data_3fda57a8cc284bc145250586c3cac76a
#
_entry.id   3fda57a8cc284bc145250586c3cac76a
#
_cell.length_a   1.000
_cell.length_b   1.000
_cell.length_c   1.000
_cell.angle_alpha   90.00
_cell.angle_beta   90.00
_cell.angle_gamma   90.00
#
_symmetry.space_group_name_H-M   'P 1'
#
loop_
_entity.id
_entity.type
_entity.pdbx_description
1 polymer ?
#
loop_
_entity_poly.entity_id
_entity_poly.type
_entity_poly.pdbx_seq_one_letter_code
_entity_poly.pdbx_strand_id
1 'polypeptide(L)'
;MNIHLNVNSGLQEIIAVPGESLLSVLRRLGYFGTKRGCEDGSCGACTILMDGKPTNSCLILAAQAEGHSITTIESIGQVAEQGWRQTGGLHPIQQAFVETGAIQCGYCTPAQVLAAKALLDRNPSPTEAEVRQAISGVLCRCTGYVKPVQAVLRAAAVLRGEQLEPVDGAIPLPTNWQPIQGPSEEEGPASSGLNAETRVVPKIWVTPETRPYQRIGRPEPKVDAVKLVQGKPAFTADIEPRGLLYA
;
A
#
# COMPACT_ATOMS: atom_id res chain seq x y z
N MET A 1 16.13 28.96 -1.26
CA MET A 1 16.87 28.79 -2.52
C MET A 1 15.88 28.38 -3.60
N ASN A 2 16.04 28.89 -4.83
CA ASN A 2 15.23 28.44 -5.96
C ASN A 2 15.82 27.13 -6.48
N ILE A 3 14.99 26.13 -6.67
CA ILE A 3 15.34 24.83 -7.23
C ILE A 3 14.30 24.42 -8.29
N HIS A 4 14.72 23.59 -9.24
CA HIS A 4 13.87 23.07 -10.29
C HIS A 4 13.70 21.56 -10.10
N LEU A 5 12.48 21.13 -9.89
CA LEU A 5 12.15 19.71 -9.75
C LEU A 5 11.34 19.23 -10.97
N ASN A 6 11.76 18.10 -11.53
CA ASN A 6 10.97 17.42 -12.55
C ASN A 6 10.08 16.38 -11.87
N VAL A 7 8.83 16.73 -11.63
CA VAL A 7 7.87 15.85 -10.94
C VAL A 7 6.78 15.45 -11.93
N ASN A 8 6.63 14.13 -12.12
CA ASN A 8 5.62 13.56 -13.02
C ASN A 8 5.69 14.13 -14.44
N SER A 9 6.94 14.29 -14.95
CA SER A 9 7.23 14.90 -16.25
C SER A 9 6.90 16.40 -16.37
N GLY A 10 6.56 17.05 -15.26
CA GLY A 10 6.33 18.50 -15.18
C GLY A 10 7.49 19.19 -14.45
N LEU A 11 8.10 20.19 -15.10
CA LEU A 11 9.10 21.03 -14.45
C LEU A 11 8.41 22.01 -13.51
N GLN A 12 8.87 22.04 -12.26
CA GLN A 12 8.34 22.92 -11.21
C GLN A 12 9.47 23.76 -10.64
N GLU A 13 9.33 25.07 -10.70
CA GLU A 13 10.20 26.01 -10.01
C GLU A 13 9.64 26.27 -8.61
N ILE A 14 10.44 26.02 -7.59
CA ILE A 14 10.02 26.15 -6.20
C ILE A 14 11.07 26.84 -5.36
N ILE A 15 10.59 27.53 -4.32
CA ILE A 15 11.44 28.06 -3.26
C ILE A 15 11.51 27.01 -2.16
N ALA A 16 12.67 26.40 -1.98
CA ALA A 16 12.93 25.48 -0.88
C ALA A 16 13.66 26.18 0.27
N VAL A 17 13.28 25.84 1.49
CA VAL A 17 14.01 26.25 2.70
C VAL A 17 15.28 25.40 2.82
N PRO A 18 16.41 25.96 3.24
CA PRO A 18 17.61 25.16 3.52
C PRO A 18 17.31 24.02 4.51
N GLY A 19 17.69 22.81 4.15
CA GLY A 19 17.41 21.62 4.95
C GLY A 19 16.00 21.02 4.79
N GLU A 20 15.13 21.60 3.92
CA GLU A 20 13.80 21.05 3.66
C GLU A 20 13.88 19.71 2.96
N SER A 21 13.13 18.70 3.47
CA SER A 21 13.08 17.40 2.84
C SER A 21 12.23 17.43 1.56
N LEU A 22 12.57 16.55 0.61
CA LEU A 22 11.79 16.37 -0.61
C LEU A 22 10.33 15.99 -0.28
N LEU A 23 10.11 15.19 0.77
CA LEU A 23 8.77 14.87 1.27
C LEU A 23 7.95 16.12 1.56
N SER A 24 8.50 17.06 2.32
CA SER A 24 7.80 18.29 2.70
C SER A 24 7.45 19.13 1.47
N VAL A 25 8.38 19.24 0.53
CA VAL A 25 8.16 19.96 -0.74
C VAL A 25 7.06 19.30 -1.57
N LEU A 26 7.12 17.99 -1.79
CA LEU A 26 6.12 17.27 -2.57
C LEU A 26 4.72 17.43 -1.97
N ARG A 27 4.58 17.32 -0.66
CA ARG A 27 3.29 17.51 0.01
C ARG A 27 2.77 18.94 -0.10
N ARG A 28 3.64 19.94 0.03
CA ARG A 28 3.32 21.36 -0.19
C ARG A 28 2.85 21.65 -1.62
N LEU A 29 3.34 20.89 -2.60
CA LEU A 29 2.92 20.93 -4.00
C LEU A 29 1.63 20.17 -4.28
N GLY A 30 1.05 19.47 -3.27
CA GLY A 30 -0.22 18.74 -3.42
C GLY A 30 -0.06 17.27 -3.78
N TYR A 31 1.16 16.70 -3.78
CA TYR A 31 1.38 15.26 -4.01
C TYR A 31 1.14 14.48 -2.71
N PHE A 32 -0.14 14.36 -2.35
CA PHE A 32 -0.57 13.75 -1.07
C PHE A 32 -0.45 12.23 -1.02
N GLY A 33 -0.25 11.57 -2.16
CA GLY A 33 0.08 10.15 -2.20
C GLY A 33 1.43 9.82 -1.55
N THR A 34 2.33 10.80 -1.47
CA THR A 34 3.58 10.71 -0.73
C THR A 34 3.28 10.95 0.75
N LYS A 35 3.21 9.87 1.55
CA LYS A 35 2.71 9.93 2.93
C LYS A 35 3.80 10.25 3.95
N ARG A 36 3.44 11.04 4.96
CA ARG A 36 4.30 11.39 6.10
C ARG A 36 4.04 10.39 7.24
N GLY A 37 4.88 9.36 7.38
CA GLY A 37 4.72 8.33 8.40
C GLY A 37 5.69 8.46 9.58
N CYS A 38 6.98 8.33 9.35
CA CYS A 38 8.02 8.31 10.39
C CYS A 38 9.03 9.45 10.27
N GLU A 39 9.36 9.87 9.04
CA GLU A 39 10.38 10.87 8.68
C GLU A 39 11.84 10.50 9.04
N ASP A 40 12.07 9.24 9.44
CA ASP A 40 13.39 8.67 9.72
C ASP A 40 13.83 7.55 8.73
N GLY A 41 13.01 7.32 7.69
CA GLY A 41 13.27 6.29 6.68
C GLY A 41 12.77 4.89 7.02
N SER A 42 12.24 4.65 8.24
CA SER A 42 11.88 3.30 8.70
C SER A 42 10.64 2.73 8.03
N CYS A 43 9.60 3.56 7.75
CA CYS A 43 8.29 3.07 7.35
C CYS A 43 8.07 2.94 5.85
N GLY A 44 8.82 3.65 5.01
CA GLY A 44 8.68 3.65 3.56
C GLY A 44 7.39 4.26 2.99
N ALA A 45 6.49 4.83 3.82
CA ALA A 45 5.23 5.39 3.34
C ALA A 45 5.41 6.61 2.41
N CYS A 46 6.57 7.24 2.46
CA CYS A 46 6.97 8.37 1.62
C CYS A 46 7.70 7.96 0.34
N THR A 47 7.69 6.69 -0.03
CA THR A 47 8.38 6.20 -1.24
C THR A 47 7.85 6.89 -2.49
N ILE A 48 8.79 7.36 -3.28
CA ILE A 48 8.63 7.86 -4.65
C ILE A 48 9.55 7.04 -5.56
N LEU A 49 9.44 7.22 -6.87
CA LEU A 49 10.50 6.78 -7.78
C LEU A 49 11.37 7.98 -8.15
N MET A 50 12.65 7.91 -7.84
CA MET A 50 13.66 8.85 -8.30
C MET A 50 14.53 8.13 -9.33
N ASP A 51 14.49 8.62 -10.57
CA ASP A 51 15.09 7.96 -11.73
C ASP A 51 14.69 6.49 -11.85
N GLY A 52 13.40 6.21 -11.62
CA GLY A 52 12.82 4.87 -11.67
C GLY A 52 13.14 3.95 -10.47
N LYS A 53 13.88 4.45 -9.47
CA LYS A 53 14.25 3.68 -8.27
C LYS A 53 13.43 4.07 -7.07
N PRO A 54 12.88 3.11 -6.28
CA PRO A 54 12.17 3.41 -5.04
C PRO A 54 13.10 4.14 -4.07
N THR A 55 12.66 5.30 -3.61
CA THR A 55 13.45 6.18 -2.75
C THR A 55 12.56 6.81 -1.67
N ASN A 56 13.02 6.82 -0.44
CA ASN A 56 12.31 7.45 0.68
C ASN A 56 12.52 8.98 0.64
N SER A 57 11.51 9.72 0.21
CA SER A 57 11.59 11.18 0.03
C SER A 57 11.85 11.97 1.31
N CYS A 58 11.58 11.39 2.48
CA CYS A 58 11.89 12.02 3.77
C CYS A 58 13.41 12.10 4.06
N LEU A 59 14.22 11.24 3.42
CA LEU A 59 15.67 11.20 3.60
C LEU A 59 16.44 12.01 2.55
N ILE A 60 15.74 12.54 1.55
CA ILE A 60 16.35 13.33 0.48
C ILE A 60 16.08 14.80 0.76
N LEU A 61 17.12 15.61 0.73
CA LEU A 61 16.95 17.07 0.73
C LEU A 61 16.37 17.52 -0.62
N ALA A 62 15.46 18.47 -0.60
CA ALA A 62 14.83 18.98 -1.82
C ALA A 62 15.87 19.44 -2.86
N ALA A 63 16.94 20.07 -2.41
CA ALA A 63 18.03 20.51 -3.26
C ALA A 63 18.82 19.37 -3.93
N GLN A 64 18.85 18.19 -3.33
CA GLN A 64 19.51 17.02 -3.91
C GLN A 64 18.67 16.37 -5.03
N ALA A 65 17.39 16.69 -5.10
CA ALA A 65 16.49 16.17 -6.11
C ALA A 65 16.51 17.00 -7.41
N GLU A 66 17.22 18.11 -7.43
CA GLU A 66 17.38 18.90 -8.65
C GLU A 66 18.12 18.09 -9.72
N GLY A 67 17.60 18.11 -10.94
CA GLY A 67 18.14 17.34 -12.07
C GLY A 67 17.70 15.87 -12.11
N HIS A 68 16.98 15.38 -11.09
CA HIS A 68 16.41 14.03 -11.08
C HIS A 68 14.95 14.01 -11.55
N SER A 69 14.55 12.87 -12.10
CA SER A 69 13.15 12.61 -12.46
C SER A 69 12.43 11.99 -11.26
N ILE A 70 11.37 12.65 -10.81
CA ILE A 70 10.56 12.22 -9.67
C ILE A 70 9.22 11.73 -10.19
N THR A 71 8.86 10.49 -9.86
CA THR A 71 7.54 9.93 -10.14
C THR A 71 6.81 9.65 -8.84
N THR A 72 5.62 10.21 -8.70
CA THR A 72 4.72 9.96 -7.58
C THR A 72 3.52 9.13 -8.03
N ILE A 73 2.73 8.63 -7.08
CA ILE A 73 1.58 7.77 -7.38
C ILE A 73 0.53 8.49 -8.25
N GLU A 74 0.46 9.79 -8.18
CA GLU A 74 -0.50 10.61 -8.92
C GLU A 74 -0.30 10.55 -10.45
N SER A 75 0.89 10.18 -10.91
CA SER A 75 1.17 9.97 -12.34
C SER A 75 1.00 8.53 -12.82
N ILE A 76 0.69 7.60 -11.91
CA ILE A 76 0.48 6.21 -12.27
C ILE A 76 -0.97 6.01 -12.71
N GLY A 77 -1.16 5.53 -13.93
CA GLY A 77 -2.48 5.43 -14.55
C GLY A 77 -2.91 6.75 -15.18
N GLN A 78 -4.09 6.77 -15.78
CA GLN A 78 -4.69 8.00 -16.27
C GLN A 78 -5.31 8.76 -15.10
N VAL A 79 -5.00 10.04 -14.99
CA VAL A 79 -5.67 10.96 -14.07
C VAL A 79 -7.07 11.20 -14.63
N ALA A 80 -7.99 10.31 -14.30
CA ALA A 80 -9.36 10.52 -14.69
C ALA A 80 -9.98 11.56 -13.73
N GLU A 81 -10.62 12.56 -14.25
CA GLU A 81 -11.63 13.39 -13.56
C GLU A 81 -12.84 12.56 -13.10
N GLN A 82 -12.70 11.24 -13.16
CA GLN A 82 -13.74 10.25 -12.91
C GLN A 82 -14.00 10.11 -11.41
N GLY A 83 -15.26 9.96 -11.10
CA GLY A 83 -15.74 9.80 -9.73
C GLY A 83 -15.01 8.66 -8.99
N TRP A 84 -14.91 8.79 -7.71
CA TRP A 84 -14.13 7.93 -6.81
C TRP A 84 -14.44 6.42 -6.84
N ARG A 85 -15.50 5.99 -7.53
CA ARG A 85 -15.90 4.58 -7.72
C ARG A 85 -15.50 4.00 -9.08
N GLN A 86 -15.01 4.81 -10.01
CA GLN A 86 -14.71 4.32 -11.35
C GLN A 86 -13.28 3.80 -11.41
N THR A 87 -13.11 2.58 -11.92
CA THR A 87 -11.81 1.91 -12.07
C THR A 87 -11.18 2.17 -13.45
N GLY A 88 -11.89 2.84 -14.35
CA GLY A 88 -11.35 3.20 -15.67
C GLY A 88 -10.13 4.11 -15.55
N GLY A 89 -9.07 3.76 -16.27
CA GLY A 89 -7.84 4.54 -16.29
C GLY A 89 -6.83 4.20 -15.19
N LEU A 90 -7.12 3.23 -14.31
CA LEU A 90 -6.14 2.72 -13.37
C LEU A 90 -5.03 1.94 -14.11
N HIS A 91 -3.81 2.07 -13.62
CA HIS A 91 -2.73 1.19 -14.05
C HIS A 91 -3.01 -0.25 -13.61
N PRO A 92 -2.60 -1.30 -14.35
CA PRO A 92 -2.84 -2.69 -13.95
C PRO A 92 -2.44 -3.04 -12.52
N ILE A 93 -1.37 -2.44 -11.99
CA ILE A 93 -0.98 -2.62 -10.59
C ILE A 93 -2.04 -2.03 -9.66
N GLN A 94 -2.51 -0.82 -9.92
CA GLN A 94 -3.55 -0.17 -9.11
C GLN A 94 -4.85 -0.96 -9.15
N GLN A 95 -5.24 -1.43 -10.33
CA GLN A 95 -6.42 -2.25 -10.53
C GLN A 95 -6.33 -3.56 -9.73
N ALA A 96 -5.19 -4.25 -9.81
CA ALA A 96 -4.96 -5.49 -9.07
C ALA A 96 -5.02 -5.30 -7.55
N PHE A 97 -4.52 -4.18 -7.02
CA PHE A 97 -4.65 -3.85 -5.59
C PHE A 97 -6.11 -3.66 -5.16
N VAL A 98 -6.93 -3.05 -6.01
CA VAL A 98 -8.38 -2.90 -5.76
C VAL A 98 -9.07 -4.26 -5.80
N GLU A 99 -8.85 -5.04 -6.86
CA GLU A 99 -9.50 -6.34 -7.09
C GLU A 99 -9.20 -7.38 -6.02
N THR A 100 -7.94 -7.48 -5.61
CA THR A 100 -7.50 -8.47 -4.61
C THR A 100 -7.87 -8.08 -3.18
N GLY A 101 -8.36 -6.85 -2.96
CA GLY A 101 -8.60 -6.31 -1.62
C GLY A 101 -7.29 -6.10 -0.84
N ALA A 102 -6.21 -5.76 -1.53
CA ALA A 102 -4.91 -5.45 -0.94
C ALA A 102 -4.90 -4.12 -0.18
N ILE A 103 -5.99 -3.37 -0.21
CA ILE A 103 -6.14 -2.07 0.40
C ILE A 103 -7.05 -2.17 1.62
N GLN A 104 -6.51 -1.95 2.82
CA GLN A 104 -7.30 -1.82 4.04
C GLN A 104 -7.32 -0.35 4.47
N CYS A 105 -6.46 0.12 5.38
CA CYS A 105 -6.45 1.54 5.68
C CYS A 105 -5.98 2.38 4.47
N GLY A 106 -5.12 1.83 3.60
CA GLY A 106 -4.66 2.46 2.37
C GLY A 106 -3.46 3.39 2.51
N TYR A 107 -2.93 3.56 3.72
CA TYR A 107 -1.84 4.51 3.98
C TYR A 107 -0.54 4.12 3.26
N CYS A 108 -0.17 2.84 3.29
CA CYS A 108 1.01 2.31 2.61
C CYS A 108 0.80 2.03 1.11
N THR A 109 -0.44 2.05 0.63
CA THR A 109 -0.78 1.59 -0.72
C THR A 109 -0.06 2.35 -1.83
N PRO A 110 0.01 3.70 -1.85
CA PRO A 110 0.74 4.43 -2.88
C PRO A 110 2.20 4.00 -2.99
N ALA A 111 2.87 3.88 -1.84
CA ALA A 111 4.27 3.48 -1.78
C ALA A 111 4.49 2.03 -2.24
N GLN A 112 3.61 1.09 -1.86
CA GLN A 112 3.68 -0.30 -2.32
C GLN A 112 3.45 -0.42 -3.83
N VAL A 113 2.52 0.36 -4.39
CA VAL A 113 2.28 0.40 -5.84
C VAL A 113 3.51 0.90 -6.58
N LEU A 114 4.16 1.96 -6.11
CA LEU A 114 5.39 2.49 -6.71
C LEU A 114 6.55 1.50 -6.62
N ALA A 115 6.73 0.84 -5.48
CA ALA A 115 7.74 -0.20 -5.30
C ALA A 115 7.50 -1.39 -6.24
N ALA A 116 6.24 -1.82 -6.36
CA ALA A 116 5.82 -2.86 -7.29
C ALA A 116 6.06 -2.45 -8.76
N LYS A 117 5.74 -1.20 -9.11
CA LYS A 117 5.99 -0.68 -10.46
C LYS A 117 7.48 -0.76 -10.80
N ALA A 118 8.35 -0.28 -9.93
CA ALA A 118 9.79 -0.35 -10.14
C ALA A 118 10.31 -1.79 -10.29
N LEU A 119 9.69 -2.77 -9.65
CA LEU A 119 9.99 -4.18 -9.86
C LEU A 119 9.54 -4.62 -11.25
N LEU A 120 8.26 -4.39 -11.61
CA LEU A 120 7.67 -4.89 -12.84
C LEU A 120 8.25 -4.23 -14.09
N ASP A 121 8.71 -2.99 -13.99
CA ASP A 121 9.44 -2.31 -15.08
C ASP A 121 10.78 -2.99 -15.39
N ARG A 122 11.40 -3.66 -14.41
CA ARG A 122 12.68 -4.36 -14.57
C ARG A 122 12.51 -5.87 -14.81
N ASN A 123 11.53 -6.46 -14.18
CA ASN A 123 11.23 -7.89 -14.25
C ASN A 123 9.72 -8.09 -14.39
N PRO A 124 9.23 -8.33 -15.61
CA PRO A 124 7.80 -8.54 -15.87
C PRO A 124 7.27 -9.90 -15.38
N SER A 125 8.16 -10.80 -14.96
CA SER A 125 7.81 -12.15 -14.49
C SER A 125 8.43 -12.44 -13.13
N PRO A 126 8.12 -11.65 -12.09
CA PRO A 126 8.74 -11.82 -10.79
C PRO A 126 8.24 -13.08 -10.08
N THR A 127 9.11 -13.69 -9.32
CA THR A 127 8.75 -14.70 -8.33
C THR A 127 8.09 -14.04 -7.12
N GLU A 128 7.37 -14.83 -6.32
CA GLU A 128 6.80 -14.34 -5.06
C GLU A 128 7.87 -13.76 -4.11
N ALA A 129 9.04 -14.39 -4.05
CA ALA A 129 10.16 -13.93 -3.22
C ALA A 129 10.66 -12.54 -3.66
N GLU A 130 10.78 -12.31 -4.97
CA GLU A 130 11.17 -11.00 -5.51
C GLU A 130 10.12 -9.93 -5.24
N VAL A 131 8.83 -10.28 -5.32
CA VAL A 131 7.75 -9.36 -4.96
C VAL A 131 7.83 -9.00 -3.48
N ARG A 132 7.96 -9.99 -2.59
CA ARG A 132 8.14 -9.75 -1.15
C ARG A 132 9.32 -8.85 -0.86
N GLN A 133 10.45 -9.11 -1.50
CA GLN A 133 11.64 -8.28 -1.37
C GLN A 133 11.40 -6.85 -1.86
N ALA A 134 10.73 -6.66 -2.99
CA ALA A 134 10.49 -5.33 -3.55
C ALA A 134 9.61 -4.44 -2.67
N ILE A 135 8.59 -5.01 -2.02
CA ILE A 135 7.67 -4.25 -1.15
C ILE A 135 8.10 -4.24 0.33
N SER A 136 9.19 -4.95 0.69
CA SER A 136 9.63 -5.08 2.10
C SER A 136 10.02 -3.75 2.74
N GLY A 137 10.46 -2.78 1.95
CA GLY A 137 10.79 -1.44 2.42
C GLY A 137 9.60 -0.56 2.78
N VAL A 138 8.36 -1.05 2.57
CA VAL A 138 7.13 -0.30 2.85
C VAL A 138 6.32 -1.01 3.92
N LEU A 139 6.29 -0.49 5.13
CA LEU A 139 5.58 -1.11 6.25
C LEU A 139 4.06 -1.05 6.08
N CYS A 140 3.42 -2.20 6.30
CA CYS A 140 1.97 -2.33 6.37
C CYS A 140 1.57 -3.05 7.67
N ARG A 141 0.67 -2.46 8.46
CA ARG A 141 0.17 -3.04 9.70
C ARG A 141 -1.14 -3.82 9.52
N CYS A 142 -1.80 -3.66 8.39
CA CYS A 142 -3.16 -4.15 8.18
C CYS A 142 -3.25 -5.50 7.48
N THR A 143 -2.46 -5.71 6.41
CA THR A 143 -2.70 -6.77 5.41
C THR A 143 -1.93 -8.06 5.65
N GLY A 144 -0.89 -8.04 6.49
CA GLY A 144 0.06 -9.15 6.60
C GLY A 144 0.80 -9.46 5.28
N TYR A 145 0.75 -8.54 4.30
CA TYR A 145 1.41 -8.60 2.99
C TYR A 145 0.90 -9.70 2.03
N VAL A 146 0.00 -10.58 2.43
CA VAL A 146 -0.49 -11.67 1.57
C VAL A 146 -1.17 -11.10 0.32
N LYS A 147 -2.19 -10.27 0.52
CA LYS A 147 -2.93 -9.67 -0.61
C LYS A 147 -2.12 -8.68 -1.45
N PRO A 148 -1.27 -7.82 -0.90
CA PRO A 148 -0.34 -7.01 -1.69
C PRO A 148 0.57 -7.84 -2.62
N VAL A 149 1.12 -8.94 -2.13
CA VAL A 149 1.94 -9.85 -2.96
C VAL A 149 1.10 -10.45 -4.09
N GLN A 150 -0.09 -10.95 -3.78
CA GLN A 150 -1.03 -11.48 -4.79
C GLN A 150 -1.41 -10.42 -5.82
N ALA A 151 -1.62 -9.17 -5.38
CA ALA A 151 -1.91 -8.06 -6.28
C ALA A 151 -0.77 -7.81 -7.28
N VAL A 152 0.47 -7.81 -6.82
CA VAL A 152 1.63 -7.58 -7.70
C VAL A 152 1.79 -8.73 -8.69
N LEU A 153 1.66 -9.98 -8.25
CA LEU A 153 1.73 -11.15 -9.15
C LEU A 153 0.60 -11.13 -10.19
N ARG A 154 -0.63 -10.77 -9.75
CA ARG A 154 -1.77 -10.60 -10.67
C ARG A 154 -1.49 -9.48 -11.69
N ALA A 155 -0.99 -8.34 -11.25
CA ALA A 155 -0.63 -7.25 -12.14
C ALA A 155 0.44 -7.64 -13.15
N ALA A 156 1.44 -8.43 -12.73
CA ALA A 156 2.47 -8.97 -13.60
C ALA A 156 1.87 -9.84 -14.72
N ALA A 157 0.95 -10.72 -14.38
CA ALA A 157 0.26 -11.57 -15.34
C ALA A 157 -0.57 -10.75 -16.35
N VAL A 158 -1.33 -9.74 -15.87
CA VAL A 158 -2.08 -8.83 -16.75
C VAL A 158 -1.14 -8.06 -17.69
N LEU A 159 -0.01 -7.56 -17.19
CA LEU A 159 0.97 -6.83 -18.00
C LEU A 159 1.62 -7.70 -19.09
N ARG A 160 1.72 -9.02 -18.86
CA ARG A 160 2.14 -10.00 -19.87
C ARG A 160 1.04 -10.39 -20.88
N GLY A 161 -0.18 -9.85 -20.71
CA GLY A 161 -1.32 -10.15 -21.58
C GLY A 161 -2.08 -11.43 -21.23
N GLU A 162 -1.87 -12.00 -20.04
CA GLU A 162 -2.60 -13.16 -19.57
C GLU A 162 -4.05 -12.79 -19.22
N GLN A 163 -4.99 -13.61 -19.66
CA GLN A 163 -6.38 -13.48 -19.23
C GLN A 163 -6.54 -14.16 -17.88
N LEU A 164 -6.96 -13.40 -16.89
CA LEU A 164 -7.15 -13.90 -15.53
C LEU A 164 -8.64 -13.94 -15.20
N GLU A 165 -9.04 -15.00 -14.53
CA GLU A 165 -10.38 -15.07 -13.94
C GLU A 165 -10.61 -13.89 -12.97
N PRO A 166 -11.85 -13.38 -12.91
CA PRO A 166 -12.23 -12.40 -11.88
C PRO A 166 -11.83 -12.93 -10.50
N VAL A 167 -11.37 -12.04 -9.64
CA VAL A 167 -11.08 -12.40 -8.25
C VAL A 167 -12.42 -12.72 -7.57
N ASP A 168 -12.81 -13.99 -7.60
CA ASP A 168 -13.94 -14.44 -6.82
C ASP A 168 -13.51 -14.54 -5.36
N GLY A 169 -14.31 -14.03 -4.47
CA GLY A 169 -13.90 -13.68 -3.16
C GLY A 169 -13.69 -14.75 -2.12
N ALA A 170 -13.65 -15.95 -2.48
CA ALA A 170 -13.11 -16.96 -1.61
C ALA A 170 -11.63 -17.16 -1.96
N ILE A 171 -10.71 -16.68 -1.11
CA ILE A 171 -9.39 -17.30 -1.05
C ILE A 171 -9.68 -18.75 -0.64
N PRO A 172 -9.46 -19.76 -1.51
CA PRO A 172 -9.55 -21.13 -1.06
C PRO A 172 -8.56 -21.23 0.09
N LEU A 173 -9.04 -21.56 1.27
CA LEU A 173 -8.15 -21.99 2.33
C LEU A 173 -7.29 -23.09 1.72
N PRO A 174 -5.97 -23.11 1.93
CA PRO A 174 -5.14 -24.19 1.46
C PRO A 174 -5.81 -25.50 1.84
N THR A 175 -5.97 -26.42 0.92
CA THR A 175 -6.62 -27.71 1.18
C THR A 175 -5.95 -28.52 2.29
N ASN A 176 -4.75 -28.13 2.67
CA ASN A 176 -3.97 -28.67 3.79
C ASN A 176 -3.95 -27.76 5.02
N TRP A 177 -4.81 -26.71 5.06
CA TRP A 177 -4.91 -25.89 6.26
C TRP A 177 -5.47 -26.75 7.39
N GLN A 178 -4.62 -27.07 8.35
CA GLN A 178 -5.03 -27.63 9.64
C GLN A 178 -5.06 -26.47 10.64
N PRO A 179 -6.10 -26.39 11.49
CA PRO A 179 -6.08 -25.47 12.61
C PRO A 179 -4.76 -25.69 13.34
N ILE A 180 -4.05 -24.60 13.66
CA ILE A 180 -2.93 -24.69 14.58
C ILE A 180 -3.50 -25.34 15.83
N GLN A 181 -3.19 -26.63 16.03
CA GLN A 181 -3.48 -27.28 17.29
C GLN A 181 -2.67 -26.47 18.30
N GLY A 182 -3.38 -25.83 19.23
CA GLY A 182 -2.72 -25.26 20.40
C GLY A 182 -1.85 -26.35 21.02
N PRO A 183 -0.79 -26.00 21.75
CA PRO A 183 0.05 -26.95 22.42
C PRO A 183 -0.89 -27.97 23.10
N SER A 184 -0.71 -29.26 22.76
CA SER A 184 -1.40 -30.33 23.44
C SER A 184 -1.18 -30.11 24.95
N GLU A 185 -2.24 -30.18 25.73
CA GLU A 185 -2.18 -30.10 27.19
C GLU A 185 -1.39 -31.31 27.73
N GLU A 186 -0.14 -31.43 27.33
CA GLU A 186 0.82 -32.27 28.04
C GLU A 186 1.38 -31.43 29.18
N GLU A 187 0.95 -31.76 30.37
CA GLU A 187 1.34 -31.18 31.64
C GLU A 187 2.86 -31.04 31.74
N GLY A 188 3.39 -29.86 31.44
CA GLY A 188 4.71 -29.45 31.90
C GLY A 188 4.63 -29.02 33.36
N PRO A 189 5.68 -29.23 34.19
CA PRO A 189 5.63 -28.93 35.61
C PRO A 189 5.29 -27.46 35.84
N ALA A 190 4.31 -27.21 36.68
CA ALA A 190 3.82 -25.92 37.09
C ALA A 190 4.96 -25.00 37.54
N SER A 191 5.35 -24.03 36.71
CA SER A 191 6.15 -22.90 37.15
C SER A 191 5.23 -21.91 37.86
N SER A 192 5.43 -21.80 39.16
CA SER A 192 4.74 -20.90 40.06
C SER A 192 4.72 -19.46 39.62
N GLY A 193 3.53 -18.88 39.55
CA GLY A 193 3.38 -17.47 39.91
C GLY A 193 3.14 -16.44 38.83
N LEU A 194 2.46 -16.78 37.70
CA LEU A 194 1.76 -15.79 36.90
C LEU A 194 0.35 -16.27 36.63
N ASN A 195 -0.64 -15.56 37.14
CA ASN A 195 -2.04 -15.78 36.78
C ASN A 195 -2.21 -15.54 35.30
N ALA A 196 -2.14 -16.59 34.49
CA ALA A 196 -2.55 -16.57 33.12
C ALA A 196 -4.09 -16.44 33.12
N GLU A 197 -4.61 -15.22 32.88
CA GLU A 197 -6.02 -15.07 32.54
C GLU A 197 -6.28 -15.90 31.31
N THR A 198 -7.06 -16.94 31.42
CA THR A 198 -7.49 -17.76 30.31
C THR A 198 -8.32 -16.88 29.38
N ARG A 199 -7.71 -16.44 28.29
CA ARG A 199 -8.41 -15.70 27.27
C ARG A 199 -9.39 -16.64 26.59
N VAL A 200 -10.66 -16.55 26.95
CA VAL A 200 -11.72 -17.25 26.23
C VAL A 200 -11.79 -16.68 24.83
N VAL A 201 -11.23 -17.40 23.86
CA VAL A 201 -11.43 -17.08 22.45
C VAL A 201 -12.84 -17.58 22.11
N PRO A 202 -13.77 -16.69 21.72
CA PRO A 202 -15.11 -17.14 21.36
C PRO A 202 -15.01 -18.08 20.15
N LYS A 203 -15.43 -19.32 20.31
CA LYS A 203 -15.61 -20.23 19.18
C LYS A 203 -16.80 -19.72 18.38
N ILE A 204 -16.53 -19.12 17.25
CA ILE A 204 -17.59 -18.80 16.29
C ILE A 204 -17.93 -20.08 15.54
N TRP A 205 -19.07 -20.69 15.88
CA TRP A 205 -19.59 -21.83 15.14
C TRP A 205 -20.31 -21.28 13.90
N VAL A 206 -19.69 -21.43 12.72
CA VAL A 206 -20.39 -21.22 11.46
C VAL A 206 -21.19 -22.49 11.20
N THR A 207 -22.50 -22.45 11.43
CA THR A 207 -23.36 -23.60 11.12
C THR A 207 -23.50 -23.74 9.60
N PRO A 208 -23.56 -24.97 9.05
CA PRO A 208 -23.76 -25.22 7.63
C PRO A 208 -25.05 -24.64 7.05
N GLU A 209 -25.98 -24.26 7.89
CA GLU A 209 -27.31 -23.77 7.53
C GLU A 209 -27.39 -22.24 7.36
N THR A 210 -26.27 -21.53 7.43
CA THR A 210 -26.29 -20.09 7.12
C THR A 210 -26.72 -19.89 5.69
N ARG A 211 -27.89 -19.31 5.50
CA ARG A 211 -28.40 -18.89 4.18
C ARG A 211 -27.30 -18.10 3.46
N PRO A 212 -27.15 -18.28 2.14
CA PRO A 212 -26.15 -17.52 1.41
C PRO A 212 -26.45 -16.03 1.56
N TYR A 213 -25.67 -15.36 2.39
CA TYR A 213 -25.77 -13.91 2.54
C TYR A 213 -25.36 -13.25 1.23
N GLN A 214 -26.05 -12.17 0.85
CA GLN A 214 -25.74 -11.47 -0.39
C GLN A 214 -24.40 -10.72 -0.34
N ARG A 215 -23.93 -10.38 0.87
CA ARG A 215 -22.71 -9.58 1.10
C ARG A 215 -21.68 -10.29 1.97
N ILE A 216 -22.11 -10.97 3.02
CA ILE A 216 -21.22 -11.68 3.95
C ILE A 216 -20.59 -12.87 3.20
N GLY A 217 -19.25 -12.99 3.30
CA GLY A 217 -18.50 -14.04 2.64
C GLY A 217 -18.18 -13.77 1.16
N ARG A 218 -18.55 -12.60 0.64
CA ARG A 218 -18.15 -12.15 -0.69
C ARG A 218 -17.13 -11.03 -0.61
N PRO A 219 -16.16 -10.94 -1.54
CA PRO A 219 -15.23 -9.83 -1.60
C PRO A 219 -15.97 -8.63 -2.17
N GLU A 220 -16.23 -7.69 -1.34
CA GLU A 220 -16.70 -6.39 -1.78
C GLU A 220 -15.49 -5.46 -1.87
N PRO A 221 -15.30 -4.76 -2.99
CA PRO A 221 -14.24 -3.76 -3.09
C PRO A 221 -14.42 -2.69 -2.01
N LYS A 222 -13.34 -2.31 -1.36
CA LYS A 222 -13.38 -1.21 -0.40
C LYS A 222 -13.90 0.05 -1.09
N VAL A 223 -14.85 0.73 -0.49
CA VAL A 223 -15.60 1.86 -1.09
C VAL A 223 -14.68 2.98 -1.61
N ASP A 224 -13.61 3.26 -0.89
CA ASP A 224 -12.64 4.31 -1.21
C ASP A 224 -11.31 3.77 -1.80
N ALA A 225 -11.26 2.48 -2.18
CA ALA A 225 -10.04 1.84 -2.67
C ALA A 225 -9.42 2.58 -3.86
N VAL A 226 -10.25 2.99 -4.83
CA VAL A 226 -9.78 3.73 -6.01
C VAL A 226 -9.14 5.06 -5.61
N LYS A 227 -9.76 5.79 -4.69
CA LYS A 227 -9.21 7.04 -4.17
C LYS A 227 -7.83 6.84 -3.51
N LEU A 228 -7.72 5.79 -2.69
CA LEU A 228 -6.52 5.48 -1.94
C LEU A 228 -5.36 5.04 -2.84
N VAL A 229 -5.65 4.20 -3.84
CA VAL A 229 -4.62 3.71 -4.77
C VAL A 229 -4.11 4.77 -5.74
N GLN A 230 -4.88 5.84 -5.95
CA GLN A 230 -4.47 7.01 -6.74
C GLN A 230 -3.73 8.06 -5.90
N GLY A 231 -3.58 7.88 -4.60
CA GLY A 231 -2.90 8.82 -3.71
C GLY A 231 -3.70 10.07 -3.36
N LYS A 232 -4.98 10.16 -3.71
CA LYS A 232 -5.82 11.32 -3.41
C LYS A 232 -5.91 11.57 -1.89
N PRO A 233 -6.09 12.84 -1.46
CA PRO A 233 -6.25 13.16 -0.03
C PRO A 233 -7.37 12.35 0.61
N ALA A 234 -7.07 11.66 1.69
CA ALA A 234 -8.00 10.75 2.37
C ALA A 234 -7.84 10.72 3.89
N PHE A 235 -6.76 11.25 4.41
CA PHE A 235 -6.40 11.17 5.82
C PHE A 235 -6.33 12.56 6.44
N THR A 236 -6.48 12.65 7.76
CA THR A 236 -6.34 13.91 8.50
C THR A 236 -4.98 14.57 8.27
N ALA A 237 -3.92 13.77 8.12
CA ALA A 237 -2.58 14.26 7.78
C ALA A 237 -2.49 14.89 6.36
N ASP A 238 -3.48 14.70 5.51
CA ASP A 238 -3.55 15.33 4.18
C ASP A 238 -4.30 16.69 4.21
N ILE A 239 -4.80 17.08 5.39
CA ILE A 239 -5.54 18.33 5.60
C ILE A 239 -4.63 19.29 6.35
N GLU A 240 -4.14 20.30 5.66
CA GLU A 240 -3.24 21.33 6.22
C GLU A 240 -3.89 22.71 6.09
N PRO A 241 -4.85 23.07 6.97
CA PRO A 241 -5.45 24.41 6.95
C PRO A 241 -4.41 25.48 7.30
N ARG A 242 -4.54 26.66 6.68
CA ARG A 242 -3.65 27.77 7.00
C ARG A 242 -3.77 28.14 8.47
N GLY A 243 -2.62 28.28 9.15
CA GLY A 243 -2.58 28.61 10.57
C GLY A 243 -2.84 27.44 11.52
N LEU A 244 -2.74 26.20 11.03
CA LEU A 244 -2.82 25.01 11.88
C LEU A 244 -1.71 25.05 12.94
N LEU A 245 -2.10 24.90 14.20
CA LEU A 245 -1.19 24.73 15.32
C LEU A 245 -1.12 23.24 15.67
N TYR A 246 0.08 22.76 15.87
CA TYR A 246 0.33 21.41 16.37
C TYR A 246 0.52 21.48 17.89
N ALA A 247 -0.20 20.64 18.62
CA ALA A 247 -0.07 20.52 20.07
C ALA A 247 0.90 19.39 20.44
#